data_251789c4269c667f37c3485f4dfe4e1f
#
_entry.id   251789c4269c667f37c3485f4dfe4e1f
#
_cell.length_a   1.000
_cell.length_b   1.000
_cell.length_c   1.000
_cell.angle_alpha   90.00
_cell.angle_beta   90.00
_cell.angle_gamma   90.00
#
_symmetry.space_group_name_H-M   'P 1'
#
loop_
_entity.id
_entity.type
_entity.pdbx_description
1 polymer ?
#
loop_
_entity_poly.entity_id
_entity_poly.type
_entity_poly.pdbx_seq_one_letter_code
_entity_poly.pdbx_strand_id
1 'polypeptide(L)'
;MSYDLGGFSVTASTSRVMLIIFAVYSVVIVGFGFYIKYQSKKGGKDGLASFLTGGGGLGAFAIAMIAATNSMAGGTMVAAPGLGYSVGFTAALVYYAGFLTAAYGLGSVGRKVAILRDRTGAVTFQQLLGLRFQSKKVVGALAITGAFGLTFFAVGQITSGAKVFAAVT
;
A
#
# COMPACT_ATOMS: atom_id res chain seq x y z
N MET A 1 6.62 -13.22 28.34
CA MET A 1 6.55 -11.79 28.67
C MET A 1 5.10 -11.39 28.42
N SER A 2 4.30 -11.26 29.46
CA SER A 2 2.90 -10.82 29.35
C SER A 2 2.89 -9.30 29.27
N TYR A 3 2.56 -8.75 28.11
CA TYR A 3 2.28 -7.33 27.99
C TYR A 3 0.92 -7.05 28.62
N ASP A 4 0.93 -6.38 29.75
CA ASP A 4 -0.29 -5.86 30.37
C ASP A 4 -0.75 -4.62 29.58
N LEU A 5 -1.69 -4.83 28.68
CA LEU A 5 -2.37 -3.78 27.91
C LEU A 5 -3.60 -3.28 28.67
N GLY A 6 -3.42 -2.81 29.92
CA GLY A 6 -4.51 -2.18 30.67
C GLY A 6 -5.68 -3.11 30.96
N GLY A 7 -5.43 -4.34 31.41
CA GLY A 7 -6.46 -5.32 31.76
C GLY A 7 -6.84 -6.31 30.65
N PHE A 8 -6.24 -6.22 29.46
CA PHE A 8 -6.40 -7.21 28.39
C PHE A 8 -5.26 -8.23 28.47
N SER A 9 -5.46 -9.34 29.19
CA SER A 9 -4.54 -10.47 29.13
C SER A 9 -4.85 -11.31 27.90
N VAL A 10 -3.93 -11.34 26.92
CA VAL A 10 -4.04 -12.28 25.80
C VAL A 10 -3.79 -13.69 26.32
N THR A 11 -4.85 -14.48 26.44
CA THR A 11 -4.76 -15.87 26.87
C THR A 11 -4.13 -16.72 25.75
N ALA A 12 -3.35 -17.74 26.08
CA ALA A 12 -2.71 -18.64 25.11
C ALA A 12 -3.70 -19.26 24.09
N SER A 13 -4.97 -19.41 24.45
CA SER A 13 -6.03 -19.84 23.52
C SER A 13 -6.36 -18.75 22.48
N THR A 14 -6.43 -17.49 22.88
CA THR A 14 -6.69 -16.36 21.99
C THR A 14 -5.55 -16.18 20.98
N SER A 15 -4.30 -16.30 21.43
CA SER A 15 -3.12 -16.24 20.57
C SER A 15 -3.14 -17.34 19.50
N ARG A 16 -3.46 -18.59 19.88
CA ARG A 16 -3.57 -19.70 18.91
C ARG A 16 -4.67 -19.46 17.88
N VAL A 17 -5.83 -18.98 18.28
CA VAL A 17 -6.95 -18.67 17.38
C VAL A 17 -6.54 -17.58 16.39
N MET A 18 -5.88 -16.51 16.84
CA MET A 18 -5.41 -15.43 15.96
C MET A 18 -4.36 -15.93 14.96
N LEU A 19 -3.43 -16.78 15.38
CA LEU A 19 -2.45 -17.40 14.48
C LEU A 19 -3.10 -18.29 13.42
N ILE A 20 -4.11 -19.06 13.78
CA ILE A 20 -4.86 -19.91 12.84
C ILE A 20 -5.60 -19.02 11.82
N ILE A 21 -6.29 -17.99 12.29
CA ILE A 21 -6.99 -17.04 11.41
C ILE A 21 -6.00 -16.39 10.43
N PHE A 22 -4.85 -15.95 10.92
CA PHE A 22 -3.81 -15.34 10.07
C PHE A 22 -3.26 -16.33 9.04
N ALA A 23 -3.00 -17.58 9.44
CA ALA A 23 -2.52 -18.62 8.54
C ALA A 23 -3.57 -18.95 7.46
N VAL A 24 -4.83 -19.13 7.82
CA VAL A 24 -5.93 -19.39 6.89
C VAL A 24 -6.08 -18.22 5.90
N TYR A 25 -6.10 -16.99 6.41
CA TYR A 25 -6.18 -15.78 5.59
C TYR A 25 -5.02 -15.71 4.59
N SER A 26 -3.80 -15.96 5.03
CA SER A 26 -2.61 -15.95 4.18
C SER A 26 -2.68 -17.01 3.08
N VAL A 27 -3.10 -18.23 3.40
CA VAL A 27 -3.29 -19.31 2.42
C VAL A 27 -4.36 -18.95 1.39
N VAL A 28 -5.49 -18.37 1.82
CA VAL A 28 -6.58 -17.95 0.93
C VAL A 28 -6.08 -16.86 -0.04
N ILE A 29 -5.35 -15.84 0.44
CA ILE A 29 -4.85 -14.76 -0.42
C ILE A 29 -3.83 -15.28 -1.44
N VAL A 30 -2.88 -16.11 -0.98
CA VAL A 30 -1.87 -16.70 -1.86
C VAL A 30 -2.53 -17.59 -2.91
N GLY A 31 -3.47 -18.45 -2.50
CA GLY A 31 -4.24 -19.30 -3.40
C GLY A 31 -5.04 -18.50 -4.43
N PHE A 32 -5.69 -17.41 -4.00
CA PHE A 32 -6.39 -16.51 -4.90
C PHE A 32 -5.45 -15.82 -5.89
N GLY A 33 -4.24 -15.43 -5.45
CA GLY A 33 -3.21 -14.90 -6.34
C GLY A 33 -2.78 -15.89 -7.43
N PHE A 34 -2.57 -17.16 -7.08
CA PHE A 34 -2.27 -18.21 -8.05
C PHE A 34 -3.45 -18.46 -9.01
N TYR A 35 -4.68 -18.45 -8.50
CA TYR A 35 -5.88 -18.60 -9.34
C TYR A 35 -5.99 -17.50 -10.39
N ILE A 36 -5.82 -16.23 -10.00
CA ILE A 36 -5.84 -15.09 -10.92
C ILE A 36 -4.71 -15.19 -11.95
N LYS A 37 -3.50 -15.56 -11.52
CA LYS A 37 -2.37 -15.76 -12.44
C LYS A 37 -2.66 -16.83 -13.49
N TYR A 38 -3.28 -17.94 -13.09
CA TYR A 38 -3.65 -19.01 -14.01
C TYR A 38 -4.72 -18.54 -15.02
N GLN A 39 -5.71 -17.78 -14.56
CA GLN A 39 -6.77 -17.25 -15.41
C GLN A 39 -6.24 -16.16 -16.37
N SER A 40 -5.33 -15.31 -15.92
CA SER A 40 -4.69 -14.27 -16.76
C SER A 40 -3.87 -14.87 -17.90
N LYS A 41 -3.16 -15.98 -17.64
CA LYS A 41 -2.43 -16.73 -18.66
C LYS A 41 -3.33 -17.22 -19.79
N LYS A 42 -4.53 -17.71 -19.47
CA LYS A 42 -5.51 -18.17 -20.46
C LYS A 42 -6.07 -17.03 -21.32
N GLY A 43 -6.09 -15.81 -20.79
CA GLY A 43 -6.64 -14.62 -21.46
C GLY A 43 -5.66 -13.85 -22.36
N GLY A 44 -4.41 -14.31 -22.54
CA GLY A 44 -3.41 -13.64 -23.37
C GLY A 44 -2.99 -12.25 -22.86
N LYS A 45 -3.25 -11.92 -21.60
CA LYS A 45 -2.95 -10.63 -20.97
C LYS A 45 -1.62 -10.65 -20.20
N ASP A 46 -0.72 -11.53 -20.58
CA ASP A 46 0.59 -11.69 -19.95
C ASP A 46 1.54 -10.57 -20.37
N GLY A 47 1.49 -9.45 -19.69
CA GLY A 47 2.44 -8.37 -19.89
C GLY A 47 2.67 -7.61 -18.59
N LEU A 48 3.91 -7.16 -18.34
CA LEU A 48 4.26 -6.33 -17.19
C LEU A 48 3.35 -5.09 -17.10
N ALA A 49 3.02 -4.48 -18.24
CA ALA A 49 2.13 -3.33 -18.31
C ALA A 49 0.70 -3.70 -17.85
N SER A 50 0.17 -4.84 -18.28
CA SER A 50 -1.14 -5.33 -17.85
C SER A 50 -1.16 -5.65 -16.34
N PHE A 51 -0.09 -6.25 -15.82
CA PHE A 51 0.07 -6.52 -14.39
C PHE A 51 0.08 -5.21 -13.57
N LEU A 52 0.87 -4.22 -13.98
CA LEU A 52 1.01 -2.93 -13.28
C LEU A 52 -0.26 -2.08 -13.33
N THR A 53 -1.07 -2.23 -14.38
CA THR A 53 -2.31 -1.44 -14.56
C THR A 53 -3.58 -2.20 -14.16
N GLY A 54 -3.44 -3.42 -13.65
CA GLY A 54 -4.61 -4.26 -13.32
C GLY A 54 -5.45 -4.63 -14.55
N GLY A 55 -4.82 -4.73 -15.74
CA GLY A 55 -5.49 -5.06 -16.99
C GLY A 55 -6.32 -3.92 -17.59
N GLY A 56 -6.32 -2.73 -16.99
CA GLY A 56 -7.07 -1.56 -17.47
C GLY A 56 -8.59 -1.63 -17.30
N GLY A 57 -9.11 -2.71 -16.70
CA GLY A 57 -10.56 -2.94 -16.53
C GLY A 57 -11.10 -2.71 -15.11
N LEU A 58 -10.32 -2.11 -14.23
CA LEU A 58 -10.76 -1.85 -12.86
C LEU A 58 -11.78 -0.71 -12.83
N GLY A 59 -12.97 -0.99 -12.29
CA GLY A 59 -13.99 0.03 -12.07
C GLY A 59 -13.60 1.03 -10.96
N ALA A 60 -14.27 2.18 -10.95
CA ALA A 60 -13.99 3.25 -9.99
C ALA A 60 -14.06 2.79 -8.52
N PHE A 61 -15.00 1.89 -8.20
CA PHE A 61 -15.12 1.32 -6.85
C PHE A 61 -13.88 0.50 -6.46
N ALA A 62 -13.39 -0.37 -7.36
CA ALA A 62 -12.19 -1.17 -7.10
C ALA A 62 -10.96 -0.29 -6.89
N ILE A 63 -10.79 0.76 -7.70
CA ILE A 63 -9.69 1.74 -7.56
C ILE A 63 -9.80 2.49 -6.22
N ALA A 64 -11.01 2.92 -5.84
CA ALA A 64 -11.23 3.58 -4.54
C ALA A 64 -10.89 2.66 -3.36
N MET A 65 -11.27 1.38 -3.42
CA MET A 65 -10.94 0.38 -2.39
C MET A 65 -9.43 0.12 -2.30
N ILE A 66 -8.74 0.03 -3.45
CA ILE A 66 -7.28 -0.11 -3.50
C ILE A 66 -6.59 1.11 -2.86
N ALA A 67 -7.03 2.32 -3.20
CA ALA A 67 -6.50 3.55 -2.64
C ALA A 67 -6.74 3.63 -1.12
N ALA A 68 -7.94 3.28 -0.65
CA ALA A 68 -8.27 3.23 0.77
C ALA A 68 -7.40 2.20 1.52
N THR A 69 -7.26 0.99 1.00
CA THR A 69 -6.44 -0.07 1.60
C THR A 69 -4.96 0.31 1.65
N ASN A 70 -4.45 0.96 0.59
CA ASN A 70 -3.07 1.44 0.58
C ASN A 70 -2.81 2.54 1.63
N SER A 71 -3.82 3.34 1.95
CA SER A 71 -3.76 4.36 3.01
C SER A 71 -3.88 3.76 4.41
N MET A 72 -4.57 2.63 4.55
CA MET A 72 -4.75 1.90 5.82
C MET A 72 -3.63 0.88 6.05
N ALA A 73 -2.40 1.31 5.93
CA ALA A 73 -1.23 0.46 6.14
C ALA A 73 -0.85 0.37 7.63
N GLY A 74 0.00 -0.59 7.98
CA GLY A 74 0.43 -0.81 9.37
C GLY A 74 1.02 0.43 10.05
N GLY A 75 1.78 1.24 9.30
CA GLY A 75 2.28 2.52 9.79
C GLY A 75 1.16 3.48 10.19
N THR A 76 0.09 3.55 9.39
CA THR A 76 -1.06 4.42 9.67
C THR A 76 -1.87 3.92 10.87
N MET A 77 -2.08 2.60 10.94
CA MET A 77 -2.90 1.99 12.00
C MET A 77 -2.20 1.91 13.36
N VAL A 78 -0.88 1.85 13.38
CA VAL A 78 -0.09 1.72 14.62
C VAL A 78 0.62 3.02 14.96
N ALA A 79 1.27 3.67 13.98
CA ALA A 79 2.09 4.84 14.27
C ALA A 79 1.24 6.10 14.57
N ALA A 80 0.13 6.33 13.86
CA ALA A 80 -0.67 7.54 14.09
C ALA A 80 -1.37 7.54 15.46
N PRO A 81 -2.00 6.45 15.93
CA PRO A 81 -2.51 6.38 17.31
C PRO A 81 -1.37 6.48 18.35
N GLY A 82 -0.22 5.87 18.10
CA GLY A 82 0.95 5.96 18.97
C GLY A 82 1.47 7.39 19.09
N LEU A 83 1.51 8.15 18.00
CA LEU A 83 1.85 9.57 18.03
C LEU A 83 0.80 10.39 18.79
N GLY A 84 -0.49 10.08 18.60
CA GLY A 84 -1.56 10.73 19.35
C GLY A 84 -1.43 10.53 20.86
N TYR A 85 -1.04 9.32 21.26
CA TYR A 85 -0.82 8.99 22.67
C TYR A 85 0.44 9.66 23.26
N SER A 86 1.57 9.67 22.53
CA SER A 86 2.86 10.13 23.04
C SER A 86 3.08 11.65 22.94
N VAL A 87 2.57 12.27 21.89
CA VAL A 87 2.83 13.69 21.56
C VAL A 87 1.56 14.54 21.62
N GLY A 88 0.40 13.89 21.61
CA GLY A 88 -0.90 14.54 21.63
C GLY A 88 -1.66 14.52 20.31
N PHE A 89 -2.94 14.84 20.36
CA PHE A 89 -3.87 14.74 19.24
C PHE A 89 -3.45 15.54 18.00
N THR A 90 -2.79 16.68 18.19
CA THR A 90 -2.30 17.52 17.10
C THR A 90 -1.31 16.79 16.20
N ALA A 91 -0.42 15.95 16.76
CA ALA A 91 0.52 15.18 15.99
C ALA A 91 -0.17 14.12 15.11
N ALA A 92 -1.22 13.48 15.63
CA ALA A 92 -2.05 12.57 14.85
C ALA A 92 -2.77 13.28 13.69
N LEU A 93 -3.32 14.48 13.93
CA LEU A 93 -3.96 15.29 12.88
C LEU A 93 -2.99 15.67 11.77
N VAL A 94 -1.77 16.09 12.09
CA VAL A 94 -0.74 16.41 11.09
C VAL A 94 -0.38 15.18 10.26
N TYR A 95 -0.29 14.02 10.90
CA TYR A 95 -0.04 12.76 10.19
C TYR A 95 -1.15 12.45 9.18
N TYR A 96 -2.42 12.57 9.56
CA TYR A 96 -3.55 12.32 8.66
C TYR A 96 -3.74 13.41 7.59
N ALA A 97 -3.33 14.65 7.85
CA ALA A 97 -3.37 15.73 6.86
C ALA A 97 -2.54 15.40 5.61
N GLY A 98 -1.45 14.65 5.74
CA GLY A 98 -0.67 14.14 4.62
C GLY A 98 -1.48 13.26 3.66
N PHE A 99 -2.34 12.40 4.19
CA PHE A 99 -3.22 11.55 3.37
C PHE A 99 -4.31 12.34 2.66
N LEU A 100 -4.90 13.32 3.31
CA LEU A 100 -5.88 14.22 2.68
C LEU A 100 -5.26 15.00 1.52
N THR A 101 -4.03 15.48 1.68
CA THR A 101 -3.29 16.17 0.63
C THR A 101 -3.00 15.24 -0.56
N ALA A 102 -2.62 13.99 -0.30
CA ALA A 102 -2.40 12.98 -1.35
C ALA A 102 -3.70 12.66 -2.11
N ALA A 103 -4.82 12.50 -1.40
CA ALA A 103 -6.14 12.26 -2.00
C ALA A 103 -6.60 13.44 -2.88
N TYR A 104 -6.41 14.67 -2.40
CA TYR A 104 -6.67 15.89 -3.18
C TYR A 104 -5.79 15.98 -4.44
N GLY A 105 -4.50 15.67 -4.31
CA GLY A 105 -3.57 15.59 -5.43
C GLY A 105 -4.02 14.58 -6.48
N LEU A 106 -4.43 13.38 -6.05
CA LEU A 106 -4.94 12.34 -6.94
C LEU A 106 -6.23 12.79 -7.66
N GLY A 107 -7.15 13.44 -6.97
CA GLY A 107 -8.39 13.96 -7.55
C GLY A 107 -8.17 15.09 -8.57
N SER A 108 -7.26 16.01 -8.27
CA SER A 108 -7.01 17.19 -9.11
C SER A 108 -6.11 16.89 -10.34
N VAL A 109 -5.08 16.08 -10.16
CA VAL A 109 -4.08 15.80 -11.22
C VAL A 109 -4.33 14.47 -11.90
N GLY A 110 -4.96 13.50 -11.21
CA GLY A 110 -5.13 12.13 -11.68
C GLY A 110 -5.79 12.03 -13.05
N ARG A 111 -6.84 12.82 -13.32
CA ARG A 111 -7.50 12.84 -14.64
C ARG A 111 -6.57 13.29 -15.76
N LYS A 112 -5.74 14.31 -15.50
CA LYS A 112 -4.76 14.81 -16.48
C LYS A 112 -3.68 13.76 -16.75
N VAL A 113 -3.22 13.09 -15.70
CA VAL A 113 -2.25 12.00 -15.81
C VAL A 113 -2.81 10.83 -16.60
N ALA A 114 -4.08 10.46 -16.39
CA ALA A 114 -4.75 9.39 -17.14
C ALA A 114 -4.83 9.71 -18.64
N ILE A 115 -5.26 10.91 -19.00
CA ILE A 115 -5.33 11.36 -20.40
C ILE A 115 -3.93 11.35 -21.04
N LEU A 116 -2.92 11.83 -20.32
CA LEU A 116 -1.55 11.87 -20.82
C LEU A 116 -0.98 10.47 -21.01
N ARG A 117 -1.26 9.55 -20.09
CA ARG A 117 -0.92 8.13 -20.20
C ARG A 117 -1.50 7.52 -21.48
N ASP A 118 -2.79 7.73 -21.72
CA ASP A 118 -3.48 7.15 -22.88
C ASP A 118 -2.93 7.68 -24.22
N ARG A 119 -2.46 8.93 -24.23
CA ARG A 119 -1.82 9.55 -25.41
C ARG A 119 -0.37 9.11 -25.62
N THR A 120 0.38 8.83 -24.56
CA THR A 120 1.83 8.56 -24.63
C THR A 120 2.19 7.11 -24.49
N GLY A 121 1.26 6.25 -24.02
CA GLY A 121 1.52 4.85 -23.70
C GLY A 121 2.41 4.65 -22.46
N ALA A 122 2.69 5.71 -21.70
CA ALA A 122 3.52 5.60 -20.50
C ALA A 122 2.82 4.79 -19.41
N VAL A 123 3.53 3.86 -18.79
CA VAL A 123 2.99 2.96 -17.76
C VAL A 123 3.26 3.50 -16.35
N THR A 124 4.34 4.27 -16.17
CA THR A 124 4.75 4.80 -14.87
C THR A 124 4.78 6.32 -14.87
N PHE A 125 4.59 6.91 -13.68
CA PHE A 125 4.68 8.37 -13.50
C PHE A 125 6.07 8.91 -13.85
N GLN A 126 7.13 8.16 -13.55
CA GLN A 126 8.50 8.51 -13.89
C GLN A 126 8.68 8.61 -15.42
N GLN A 127 8.06 7.70 -16.18
CA GLN A 127 8.09 7.77 -17.66
C GLN A 127 7.38 9.02 -18.18
N LEU A 128 6.23 9.40 -17.59
CA LEU A 128 5.52 10.64 -17.97
C LEU A 128 6.39 11.87 -17.75
N LEU A 129 7.08 11.94 -16.61
CA LEU A 129 8.02 13.03 -16.35
C LEU A 129 9.22 12.99 -17.29
N GLY A 130 9.72 11.80 -17.60
CA GLY A 130 10.79 11.63 -18.60
C GLY A 130 10.42 12.16 -19.99
N LEU A 131 9.19 11.92 -20.43
CA LEU A 131 8.65 12.46 -21.68
C LEU A 131 8.54 13.98 -21.63
N ARG A 132 8.11 14.55 -20.50
CA ARG A 132 7.99 16.00 -20.31
C ARG A 132 9.35 16.71 -20.39
N PHE A 133 10.36 16.17 -19.71
CA PHE A 133 11.69 16.77 -19.62
C PHE A 133 12.64 16.26 -20.71
N GLN A 134 12.23 15.29 -21.53
CA GLN A 134 13.05 14.67 -22.59
C GLN A 134 14.44 14.22 -22.11
N SER A 135 14.55 13.77 -20.85
CA SER A 135 15.81 13.46 -20.20
C SER A 135 15.77 12.10 -19.50
N LYS A 136 16.61 11.17 -19.96
CA LYS A 136 16.80 9.86 -19.30
C LYS A 136 17.40 10.00 -17.90
N LYS A 137 18.20 11.05 -17.66
CA LYS A 137 18.80 11.34 -16.34
C LYS A 137 17.74 11.66 -15.29
N VAL A 138 16.70 12.43 -15.68
CA VAL A 138 15.56 12.74 -14.80
C VAL A 138 14.80 11.47 -14.43
N VAL A 139 14.53 10.58 -15.39
CA VAL A 139 13.87 9.30 -15.13
C VAL A 139 14.67 8.46 -14.16
N GLY A 140 15.98 8.34 -14.38
CA GLY A 140 16.89 7.60 -13.51
C GLY A 140 16.93 8.15 -12.08
N ALA A 141 17.07 9.45 -11.93
CA ALA A 141 17.08 10.11 -10.63
C ALA A 141 15.76 9.88 -9.85
N LEU A 142 14.62 10.05 -10.54
CA LEU A 142 13.31 9.80 -9.95
C LEU A 142 13.08 8.32 -9.57
N ALA A 143 13.59 7.40 -10.39
CA ALA A 143 13.50 5.97 -10.08
C ALA A 143 14.34 5.61 -8.85
N ILE A 144 15.56 6.12 -8.73
CA ILE A 144 16.43 5.89 -7.57
C ILE A 144 15.80 6.49 -6.30
N THR A 145 15.36 7.75 -6.35
CA THR A 145 14.73 8.42 -5.21
C THR A 145 13.44 7.70 -4.79
N GLY A 146 12.63 7.28 -5.76
CA GLY A 146 11.40 6.53 -5.51
C GLY A 146 11.68 5.15 -4.89
N ALA A 147 12.67 4.42 -5.39
CA ALA A 147 13.06 3.12 -4.84
C ALA A 147 13.56 3.27 -3.39
N PHE A 148 14.37 4.29 -3.13
CA PHE A 148 14.85 4.61 -1.79
C PHE A 148 13.69 4.90 -0.83
N GLY A 149 12.78 5.81 -1.20
CA GLY A 149 11.60 6.13 -0.38
C GLY A 149 10.68 4.93 -0.13
N LEU A 150 10.43 4.10 -1.15
CA LEU A 150 9.63 2.89 -1.00
C LEU A 150 10.29 1.85 -0.10
N THR A 151 11.62 1.76 -0.08
CA THR A 151 12.35 0.86 0.82
C THR A 151 12.11 1.26 2.28
N PHE A 152 12.24 2.53 2.63
CA PHE A 152 11.95 3.01 4.00
C PHE A 152 10.49 2.82 4.38
N PHE A 153 9.58 3.06 3.45
CA PHE A 153 8.17 2.79 3.67
C PHE A 153 7.91 1.30 3.96
N ALA A 154 8.52 0.39 3.21
CA ALA A 154 8.41 -1.05 3.43
C ALA A 154 8.95 -1.47 4.79
N VAL A 155 10.10 -0.93 5.22
CA VAL A 155 10.65 -1.17 6.57
C VAL A 155 9.65 -0.75 7.65
N GLY A 156 9.01 0.39 7.52
CA GLY A 156 7.97 0.86 8.44
C GLY A 156 6.77 -0.11 8.52
N GLN A 157 6.33 -0.66 7.38
CA GLN A 157 5.24 -1.63 7.33
C GLN A 157 5.61 -2.95 8.00
N ILE A 158 6.79 -3.50 7.71
CA ILE A 158 7.27 -4.74 8.30
C ILE A 158 7.43 -4.59 9.82
N THR A 159 8.00 -3.49 10.27
CA THR A 159 8.19 -3.20 11.70
C THR A 159 6.84 -3.08 12.43
N SER A 160 5.88 -2.39 11.83
CA SER A 160 4.54 -2.25 12.40
C SER A 160 3.81 -3.60 12.47
N GLY A 161 3.90 -4.39 11.41
CA GLY A 161 3.33 -5.75 11.38
C GLY A 161 3.97 -6.65 12.43
N ALA A 162 5.30 -6.62 12.57
CA ALA A 162 6.01 -7.40 13.57
C ALA A 162 5.60 -7.02 15.00
N LYS A 163 5.41 -5.73 15.30
CA LYS A 163 4.95 -5.26 16.61
C LYS A 163 3.53 -5.76 16.92
N VAL A 164 2.62 -5.68 15.96
CA VAL A 164 1.25 -6.20 16.13
C VAL A 164 1.29 -7.71 16.37
N PHE A 165 2.10 -8.43 15.58
CA PHE A 165 2.25 -9.87 15.71
C PHE A 165 2.82 -10.25 17.09
N ALA A 166 3.87 -9.57 17.55
CA ALA A 166 4.47 -9.80 18.86
C ALA A 166 3.55 -9.44 20.03
N ALA A 167 2.60 -8.52 19.85
CA ALA A 167 1.62 -8.18 20.88
C ALA A 167 0.50 -9.23 21.01
N VAL A 168 0.31 -10.08 19.99
CA VAL A 168 -0.74 -11.10 19.91
C VAL A 168 -0.23 -12.51 20.25
N THR A 169 1.08 -12.75 20.07
CA THR A 169 1.74 -14.04 20.36
C THR A 169 2.45 -14.03 21.69
#